data_bf93d1a7a75fa49f3b860909193e743d
#
_entry.id   bf93d1a7a75fa49f3b860909193e743d
#
_cell.length_a   1.000
_cell.length_b   1.000
_cell.length_c   1.000
_cell.angle_alpha   90.00
_cell.angle_beta   90.00
_cell.angle_gamma   90.00
#
_symmetry.space_group_name_H-M   'P 1'
#
loop_
_entity.id
_entity.type
_entity.pdbx_description
1 polymer ?
#
loop_
_entity_poly.entity_id
_entity_poly.type
_entity_poly.pdbx_seq_one_letter_code
_entity_poly.pdbx_strand_id
1 'polypeptide(L)'
;MSNRKYHFETLALHVGQEEADPVTDSRAVPIYQTSSFVFKNSDHAQARFALQDAGNIYGRLTNPTTDVFEKRIAALEGGVAALAVASGAAAVTYAVKNLAFAGDHVVAAKNIYGGTYNLFAHTLREDGVQTTFVDALNPQNFEDAIQDNTKLVFIETLGNPNSDTVDIEAIANIAHKHGLPLVIDNTFGTPYLVRPIEYGADVVVHSATKFIGGHGTTIGGVIVDAGKFDWAAHADKFPQLVEPNPSYHGVSFAKDVGAAAYVTRIRAILLRDEGATLSPFHSFIFLQGLETLSLRVERQVENTLKVVEFLNNHPQVEKVHHPSVSDDPEQQRLYKKYFPNGGGSIFTFEIKGDERKAKDFIDHLELFSLLANVADVKSLVIHPATTTHAEMNDEELNSVGIYRNSIRLSIGTEHIDDIIGDLSQAFDAVK
;
A
#
# COMPACT_ATOMS: atom_id res chain seq x y z
N MET A 1 20.26 -15.83 14.60
CA MET A 1 20.76 -15.28 13.30
C MET A 1 22.09 -14.59 13.53
N SER A 2 23.02 -14.68 12.57
CA SER A 2 24.25 -13.87 12.61
C SER A 2 23.88 -12.38 12.56
N ASN A 3 24.67 -11.49 13.21
CA ASN A 3 24.52 -10.02 13.15
C ASN A 3 24.73 -9.42 11.74
N ARG A 4 24.65 -10.23 10.69
CA ARG A 4 24.87 -9.80 9.32
C ARG A 4 23.60 -9.12 8.77
N LYS A 5 23.73 -7.88 8.30
CA LYS A 5 22.70 -7.22 7.52
C LYS A 5 22.69 -7.78 6.10
N TYR A 6 21.55 -8.30 5.67
CA TYR A 6 21.33 -8.74 4.30
C TYR A 6 20.72 -7.62 3.45
N HIS A 7 20.97 -7.66 2.15
CA HIS A 7 20.33 -6.80 1.16
C HIS A 7 18.88 -7.24 0.88
N PHE A 8 18.13 -6.38 0.23
CA PHE A 8 16.69 -6.56 -0.04
C PHE A 8 16.36 -7.92 -0.68
N GLU A 9 17.12 -8.30 -1.73
CA GLU A 9 16.89 -9.54 -2.49
C GLU A 9 17.06 -10.78 -1.61
N THR A 10 18.05 -10.76 -0.72
CA THR A 10 18.28 -11.86 0.22
C THR A 10 17.18 -11.92 1.28
N LEU A 11 16.73 -10.77 1.79
CA LEU A 11 15.60 -10.71 2.74
C LEU A 11 14.32 -11.24 2.09
N ALA A 12 14.06 -10.85 0.83
CA ALA A 12 12.90 -11.28 0.06
C ALA A 12 12.80 -12.80 -0.12
N LEU A 13 13.93 -13.49 -0.11
CA LEU A 13 14.01 -14.94 -0.31
C LEU A 13 14.01 -15.74 1.00
N HIS A 14 14.50 -15.18 2.11
CA HIS A 14 14.86 -15.97 3.29
C HIS A 14 14.12 -15.63 4.57
N VAL A 15 13.66 -14.37 4.77
CA VAL A 15 13.03 -13.98 6.03
C VAL A 15 11.76 -14.79 6.27
N GLY A 16 11.64 -15.34 7.49
CA GLY A 16 10.51 -16.15 7.93
C GLY A 16 10.63 -17.64 7.58
N GLN A 17 11.63 -18.03 6.77
CA GLN A 17 11.96 -19.42 6.43
C GLN A 17 13.47 -19.70 6.46
N GLU A 18 14.16 -19.12 7.44
CA GLU A 18 15.60 -19.31 7.63
C GLU A 18 15.96 -20.76 7.86
N GLU A 19 15.03 -21.51 8.46
CA GLU A 19 15.13 -22.96 8.68
C GLU A 19 14.05 -23.67 7.87
N ALA A 20 14.29 -24.95 7.56
CA ALA A 20 13.30 -25.81 6.94
C ALA A 20 12.09 -26.03 7.88
N ASP A 21 10.95 -26.48 7.31
CA ASP A 21 9.82 -26.88 8.14
C ASP A 21 10.22 -27.95 9.16
N PRO A 22 9.98 -27.73 10.46
CA PRO A 22 10.53 -28.60 11.52
C PRO A 22 9.87 -29.99 11.58
N VAL A 23 8.79 -30.21 10.85
CA VAL A 23 8.05 -31.49 10.84
C VAL A 23 8.41 -32.33 9.61
N THR A 24 8.59 -31.69 8.46
CA THR A 24 8.72 -32.36 7.17
C THR A 24 10.06 -32.13 6.49
N ASP A 25 10.92 -31.27 7.05
CA ASP A 25 12.16 -30.79 6.44
C ASP A 25 11.97 -30.12 5.07
N SER A 26 10.74 -29.67 4.77
CA SER A 26 10.43 -28.97 3.52
C SER A 26 11.19 -27.66 3.44
N ARG A 27 11.89 -27.44 2.31
CA ARG A 27 12.54 -26.16 2.03
C ARG A 27 11.55 -25.08 1.63
N ALA A 28 10.51 -25.43 0.86
CA ALA A 28 9.41 -24.51 0.52
C ALA A 28 8.51 -24.30 1.74
N VAL A 29 7.94 -23.10 1.87
CA VAL A 29 6.95 -22.82 2.93
C VAL A 29 5.71 -23.69 2.71
N PRO A 30 5.32 -24.58 3.64
CA PRO A 30 4.10 -25.37 3.50
C PRO A 30 2.84 -24.50 3.52
N ILE A 31 1.82 -24.93 2.79
CA ILE A 31 0.50 -24.30 2.82
C ILE A 31 -0.35 -24.97 3.90
N TYR A 32 -0.48 -24.33 5.06
CA TYR A 32 -1.32 -24.82 6.14
C TYR A 32 -2.78 -24.43 5.92
N GLN A 33 -3.46 -25.13 5.01
CA GLN A 33 -4.87 -24.88 4.65
C GLN A 33 -5.79 -25.52 5.70
N THR A 34 -5.89 -24.87 6.86
CA THR A 34 -6.73 -25.31 7.99
C THR A 34 -7.41 -24.13 8.68
N SER A 35 -8.61 -24.34 9.19
CA SER A 35 -9.33 -23.37 10.00
C SER A 35 -8.92 -23.40 11.48
N SER A 36 -8.47 -24.55 12.00
CA SER A 36 -8.25 -24.75 13.45
C SER A 36 -7.06 -25.67 13.73
N PHE A 37 -6.55 -25.57 14.96
CA PHE A 37 -5.39 -26.33 15.42
C PHE A 37 -5.77 -27.12 16.69
N VAL A 38 -5.28 -28.36 16.80
CA VAL A 38 -5.61 -29.28 17.91
C VAL A 38 -4.77 -28.96 19.14
N PHE A 39 -5.39 -28.95 20.30
CA PHE A 39 -4.72 -28.85 21.60
C PHE A 39 -4.34 -30.24 22.14
N LYS A 40 -3.28 -30.29 22.94
CA LYS A 40 -2.81 -31.54 23.55
C LYS A 40 -3.80 -32.08 24.61
N ASN A 41 -4.39 -31.17 25.36
CA ASN A 41 -5.39 -31.43 26.41
C ASN A 41 -6.11 -30.13 26.78
N SER A 42 -7.06 -30.17 27.74
CA SER A 42 -7.84 -29.01 28.18
C SER A 42 -6.98 -27.91 28.82
N ASP A 43 -5.96 -28.29 29.58
CA ASP A 43 -5.07 -27.33 30.26
C ASP A 43 -4.23 -26.55 29.20
N HIS A 44 -3.75 -27.25 28.17
CA HIS A 44 -3.07 -26.61 27.05
C HIS A 44 -4.01 -25.64 26.30
N ALA A 45 -5.27 -26.03 26.07
CA ALA A 45 -6.27 -25.15 25.48
C ALA A 45 -6.46 -23.90 26.34
N GLN A 46 -6.66 -24.06 27.63
CA GLN A 46 -6.82 -22.95 28.58
C GLN A 46 -5.62 -22.01 28.57
N ALA A 47 -4.39 -22.52 28.59
CA ALA A 47 -3.16 -21.72 28.55
C ALA A 47 -3.04 -20.90 27.28
N ARG A 48 -3.42 -21.46 26.10
CA ARG A 48 -3.46 -20.75 24.82
C ARG A 48 -4.44 -19.58 24.84
N PHE A 49 -5.67 -19.82 25.30
CA PHE A 49 -6.68 -18.78 25.39
C PHE A 49 -6.37 -17.72 26.45
N ALA A 50 -5.65 -18.08 27.51
CA ALA A 50 -5.17 -17.17 28.54
C ALA A 50 -3.89 -16.41 28.15
N LEU A 51 -3.37 -16.57 26.92
CA LEU A 51 -2.12 -15.97 26.42
C LEU A 51 -0.86 -16.39 27.21
N GLN A 52 -0.91 -17.52 27.93
CA GLN A 52 0.18 -18.08 28.72
C GLN A 52 1.06 -19.03 27.92
N ASP A 53 0.56 -19.52 26.78
CA ASP A 53 1.29 -20.37 25.85
C ASP A 53 1.10 -19.84 24.44
N ALA A 54 2.22 -19.60 23.74
CA ALA A 54 2.20 -19.06 22.39
C ALA A 54 1.87 -20.13 21.34
N GLY A 55 1.14 -19.76 20.29
CA GLY A 55 0.91 -20.62 19.12
C GLY A 55 -0.47 -20.45 18.49
N ASN A 56 -0.76 -21.34 17.54
CA ASN A 56 -1.96 -21.26 16.76
C ASN A 56 -3.18 -21.81 17.50
N ILE A 57 -4.32 -21.14 17.31
CA ILE A 57 -5.64 -21.54 17.83
C ILE A 57 -6.62 -21.72 16.68
N TYR A 58 -6.77 -20.65 15.87
CA TYR A 58 -7.75 -20.57 14.80
C TYR A 58 -7.18 -19.78 13.62
N GLY A 59 -7.34 -20.29 12.41
CA GLY A 59 -6.72 -19.77 11.19
C GLY A 59 -7.07 -18.32 10.83
N ARG A 60 -8.16 -17.77 11.37
CA ARG A 60 -8.50 -16.35 11.21
C ARG A 60 -7.51 -15.43 11.91
N LEU A 61 -6.96 -15.82 13.04
CA LEU A 61 -6.06 -15.01 13.85
C LEU A 61 -4.58 -15.24 13.48
N THR A 62 -4.22 -16.52 13.33
CA THR A 62 -2.84 -16.93 13.07
C THR A 62 -2.79 -18.15 12.16
N ASN A 63 -1.85 -18.16 11.22
CA ASN A 63 -1.59 -19.28 10.34
C ASN A 63 -0.10 -19.33 10.00
N PRO A 64 0.58 -20.49 10.07
CA PRO A 64 2.02 -20.57 9.84
C PRO A 64 2.48 -20.08 8.45
N THR A 65 1.69 -20.31 7.41
CA THR A 65 2.00 -19.80 6.05
C THR A 65 1.90 -18.28 6.00
N THR A 66 0.84 -17.72 6.58
CA THR A 66 0.61 -16.27 6.63
C THR A 66 1.65 -15.56 7.50
N ASP A 67 2.10 -16.20 8.60
CA ASP A 67 3.15 -15.69 9.48
C ASP A 67 4.49 -15.47 8.72
N VAL A 68 4.85 -16.36 7.80
CA VAL A 68 6.04 -16.17 6.97
C VAL A 68 5.89 -14.95 6.05
N PHE A 69 4.71 -14.78 5.43
CA PHE A 69 4.44 -13.61 4.59
C PHE A 69 4.52 -12.31 5.40
N GLU A 70 3.90 -12.28 6.58
CA GLU A 70 3.92 -11.12 7.50
C GLU A 70 5.33 -10.76 7.94
N LYS A 71 6.14 -11.74 8.38
CA LYS A 71 7.54 -11.54 8.77
C LYS A 71 8.38 -10.99 7.61
N ARG A 72 8.19 -11.53 6.42
CA ARG A 72 8.95 -11.14 5.23
C ARG A 72 8.67 -9.72 4.82
N ILE A 73 7.40 -9.34 4.67
CA ILE A 73 7.04 -7.98 4.29
C ILE A 73 7.42 -6.95 5.36
N ALA A 74 7.30 -7.31 6.66
CA ALA A 74 7.78 -6.44 7.74
C ALA A 74 9.28 -6.16 7.62
N ALA A 75 10.09 -7.18 7.34
CA ALA A 75 11.53 -7.01 7.16
C ALA A 75 11.89 -6.20 5.92
N LEU A 76 11.14 -6.37 4.82
CA LEU A 76 11.37 -5.62 3.57
C LEU A 76 11.05 -4.14 3.72
N GLU A 77 9.98 -3.79 4.45
CA GLU A 77 9.65 -2.40 4.79
C GLU A 77 10.51 -1.79 5.90
N GLY A 78 11.20 -2.63 6.68
CA GLY A 78 11.95 -2.19 7.85
C GLY A 78 11.09 -1.98 9.10
N GLY A 79 9.90 -2.59 9.14
CA GLY A 79 9.00 -2.61 10.29
C GLY A 79 9.33 -3.71 11.30
N VAL A 80 8.69 -3.65 12.47
CA VAL A 80 8.85 -4.64 13.56
C VAL A 80 7.91 -5.82 13.43
N ALA A 81 6.72 -5.60 12.82
CA ALA A 81 5.70 -6.63 12.62
C ALA A 81 4.76 -6.23 11.48
N ALA A 82 4.02 -7.20 10.94
CA ALA A 82 2.98 -6.97 9.96
C ALA A 82 1.75 -7.83 10.22
N LEU A 83 0.63 -7.43 9.63
CA LEU A 83 -0.64 -8.16 9.62
C LEU A 83 -1.18 -8.26 8.21
N ALA A 84 -1.36 -9.47 7.72
CA ALA A 84 -1.98 -9.74 6.43
C ALA A 84 -3.50 -9.80 6.58
N VAL A 85 -4.20 -9.19 5.63
CA VAL A 85 -5.67 -9.10 5.57
C VAL A 85 -6.21 -9.37 4.18
N ALA A 86 -7.51 -9.54 4.06
CA ALA A 86 -8.19 -10.03 2.86
C ALA A 86 -8.06 -9.11 1.63
N SER A 87 -7.76 -7.83 1.80
CA SER A 87 -7.63 -6.86 0.71
C SER A 87 -6.87 -5.60 1.13
N GLY A 88 -6.40 -4.80 0.17
CA GLY A 88 -5.86 -3.48 0.44
C GLY A 88 -6.88 -2.55 1.10
N ALA A 89 -8.14 -2.61 0.68
CA ALA A 89 -9.22 -1.84 1.33
C ALA A 89 -9.38 -2.22 2.81
N ALA A 90 -9.32 -3.52 3.15
CA ALA A 90 -9.33 -3.96 4.55
C ALA A 90 -8.10 -3.47 5.33
N ALA A 91 -6.92 -3.42 4.68
CA ALA A 91 -5.71 -2.89 5.31
C ALA A 91 -5.87 -1.41 5.68
N VAL A 92 -6.34 -0.58 4.76
CA VAL A 92 -6.61 0.85 5.03
C VAL A 92 -7.69 1.00 6.09
N THR A 93 -8.82 0.27 5.97
CA THR A 93 -9.92 0.35 6.93
C THR A 93 -9.45 0.01 8.34
N TYR A 94 -8.72 -1.10 8.52
CA TYR A 94 -8.23 -1.50 9.84
C TYR A 94 -7.16 -0.56 10.38
N ALA A 95 -6.29 -0.03 9.52
CA ALA A 95 -5.30 0.95 9.92
C ALA A 95 -5.96 2.20 10.52
N VAL A 96 -7.02 2.71 9.88
CA VAL A 96 -7.72 3.89 10.38
C VAL A 96 -8.62 3.57 11.58
N LYS A 97 -9.46 2.52 11.51
CA LYS A 97 -10.37 2.13 12.60
C LYS A 97 -9.64 1.69 13.88
N ASN A 98 -8.37 1.36 13.80
CA ASN A 98 -7.55 1.09 14.98
C ASN A 98 -7.25 2.36 15.81
N LEU A 99 -7.31 3.53 15.19
CA LEU A 99 -6.93 4.82 15.78
C LEU A 99 -8.11 5.77 15.95
N ALA A 100 -9.02 5.84 14.98
CA ALA A 100 -10.11 6.81 14.91
C ALA A 100 -11.49 6.14 15.13
N PHE A 101 -12.30 6.76 15.98
CA PHE A 101 -13.64 6.34 16.34
C PHE A 101 -14.66 7.46 16.06
N ALA A 102 -15.92 7.21 16.37
CA ALA A 102 -16.98 8.23 16.24
C ALA A 102 -16.62 9.52 17.02
N GLY A 103 -16.66 10.65 16.32
CA GLY A 103 -16.26 11.96 16.82
C GLY A 103 -14.81 12.34 16.54
N ASP A 104 -14.00 11.42 16.02
CA ASP A 104 -12.61 11.68 15.67
C ASP A 104 -12.45 12.22 14.23
N HIS A 105 -11.25 12.72 13.93
CA HIS A 105 -10.89 13.35 12.68
C HIS A 105 -9.62 12.75 12.06
N VAL A 106 -9.56 12.74 10.73
CA VAL A 106 -8.42 12.31 9.91
C VAL A 106 -8.03 13.43 8.96
N VAL A 107 -6.74 13.68 8.77
CA VAL A 107 -6.23 14.51 7.67
C VAL A 107 -5.66 13.61 6.61
N ALA A 108 -6.17 13.71 5.39
CA ALA A 108 -5.76 12.85 4.28
C ALA A 108 -5.36 13.65 3.04
N ALA A 109 -4.39 13.15 2.29
CA ALA A 109 -4.11 13.66 0.96
C ALA A 109 -5.30 13.47 0.02
N LYS A 110 -5.55 14.41 -0.90
CA LYS A 110 -6.64 14.29 -1.89
C LYS A 110 -6.27 13.39 -3.08
N ASN A 111 -4.97 13.26 -3.40
CA ASN A 111 -4.44 12.46 -4.51
C ASN A 111 -4.16 11.01 -4.12
N ILE A 112 -5.12 10.38 -3.45
CA ILE A 112 -5.08 8.98 -3.03
C ILE A 112 -5.98 8.10 -3.90
N TYR A 113 -5.85 6.80 -3.77
CA TYR A 113 -6.70 5.83 -4.47
C TYR A 113 -8.19 6.15 -4.27
N GLY A 114 -8.98 6.16 -5.37
CA GLY A 114 -10.40 6.54 -5.33
C GLY A 114 -11.23 5.72 -4.34
N GLY A 115 -10.93 4.41 -4.16
CA GLY A 115 -11.60 3.59 -3.16
C GLY A 115 -11.29 4.03 -1.72
N THR A 116 -10.06 4.47 -1.45
CA THR A 116 -9.67 5.05 -0.15
C THR A 116 -10.32 6.41 0.06
N TYR A 117 -10.38 7.24 -0.99
CA TYR A 117 -11.10 8.51 -0.94
C TYR A 117 -12.57 8.29 -0.56
N ASN A 118 -13.27 7.39 -1.25
CA ASN A 118 -14.66 7.05 -0.96
C ASN A 118 -14.86 6.47 0.46
N LEU A 119 -13.95 5.61 0.91
CA LEU A 119 -13.96 5.10 2.27
C LEU A 119 -13.94 6.26 3.30
N PHE A 120 -13.06 7.24 3.12
CA PHE A 120 -12.88 8.34 4.05
C PHE A 120 -13.99 9.40 3.93
N ALA A 121 -14.40 9.73 2.70
CA ALA A 121 -15.40 10.77 2.46
C ALA A 121 -16.82 10.33 2.86
N HIS A 122 -17.14 9.05 2.74
CA HIS A 122 -18.50 8.53 2.89
C HIS A 122 -18.59 7.45 3.96
N THR A 123 -17.94 6.30 3.80
CA THR A 123 -18.16 5.13 4.68
C THR A 123 -17.74 5.41 6.14
N LEU A 124 -16.53 5.93 6.36
CA LEU A 124 -16.08 6.27 7.72
C LEU A 124 -16.86 7.44 8.33
N ARG A 125 -17.41 8.31 7.49
CA ARG A 125 -18.30 9.38 7.95
C ARG A 125 -19.61 8.83 8.52
N GLU A 126 -20.14 7.75 7.96
CA GLU A 126 -21.30 7.03 8.53
C GLU A 126 -20.94 6.40 9.88
N ASP A 127 -19.70 5.96 10.08
CA ASP A 127 -19.15 5.49 11.37
C ASP A 127 -18.83 6.66 12.33
N GLY A 128 -19.05 7.92 11.92
CA GLY A 128 -18.84 9.11 12.73
C GLY A 128 -17.42 9.69 12.68
N VAL A 129 -16.53 9.18 11.83
CA VAL A 129 -15.18 9.73 11.64
C VAL A 129 -15.20 10.77 10.51
N GLN A 130 -14.66 11.96 10.79
CA GLN A 130 -14.58 13.04 9.80
C GLN A 130 -13.20 13.06 9.12
N THR A 131 -13.16 13.46 7.85
CA THR A 131 -11.91 13.60 7.11
C THR A 131 -11.81 14.97 6.44
N THR A 132 -10.66 15.64 6.60
CA THR A 132 -10.27 16.79 5.78
C THR A 132 -9.25 16.34 4.74
N PHE A 133 -9.60 16.54 3.47
CA PHE A 133 -8.69 16.26 2.36
C PHE A 133 -7.88 17.50 2.00
N VAL A 134 -6.57 17.33 1.85
CA VAL A 134 -5.63 18.43 1.56
C VAL A 134 -4.79 18.14 0.31
N ASP A 135 -4.30 19.21 -0.31
CA ASP A 135 -3.30 19.09 -1.36
C ASP A 135 -1.96 18.67 -0.75
N ALA A 136 -1.52 17.45 -1.09
CA ALA A 136 -0.34 16.83 -0.50
C ALA A 136 0.99 17.41 -1.01
N LEU A 137 0.95 18.19 -2.10
CA LEU A 137 2.17 18.79 -2.67
C LEU A 137 2.70 19.95 -1.81
N ASN A 138 1.88 20.50 -0.92
CA ASN A 138 2.30 21.47 0.08
C ASN A 138 2.11 20.92 1.50
N PRO A 139 3.18 20.51 2.21
CA PRO A 139 3.08 19.97 3.57
C PRO A 139 2.38 20.91 4.57
N GLN A 140 2.41 22.23 4.38
CA GLN A 140 1.73 23.19 5.26
C GLN A 140 0.23 22.97 5.31
N ASN A 141 -0.39 22.44 4.24
CA ASN A 141 -1.81 22.16 4.21
C ASN A 141 -2.22 21.11 5.25
N PHE A 142 -1.33 20.17 5.59
CA PHE A 142 -1.57 19.21 6.67
C PHE A 142 -1.56 19.87 8.03
N GLU A 143 -0.58 20.76 8.30
CA GLU A 143 -0.50 21.53 9.54
C GLU A 143 -1.79 22.34 9.76
N ASP A 144 -2.26 23.02 8.72
CA ASP A 144 -3.43 23.91 8.77
C ASP A 144 -4.75 23.14 8.94
N ALA A 145 -4.79 21.85 8.54
CA ALA A 145 -5.98 20.99 8.63
C ALA A 145 -6.10 20.21 9.94
N ILE A 146 -5.03 20.12 10.75
CA ILE A 146 -5.04 19.39 12.02
C ILE A 146 -5.97 20.07 13.01
N GLN A 147 -6.82 19.28 13.68
CA GLN A 147 -7.78 19.67 14.71
C GLN A 147 -7.47 18.95 16.04
N ASP A 148 -8.07 19.38 17.13
CA ASP A 148 -7.87 18.78 18.47
C ASP A 148 -8.21 17.28 18.51
N ASN A 149 -9.25 16.87 17.74
CA ASN A 149 -9.72 15.49 17.63
C ASN A 149 -9.07 14.71 16.47
N THR A 150 -8.05 15.24 15.80
CA THR A 150 -7.32 14.52 14.75
C THR A 150 -6.56 13.34 15.37
N LYS A 151 -6.63 12.18 14.72
CA LYS A 151 -6.00 10.93 15.18
C LYS A 151 -4.85 10.44 14.30
N LEU A 152 -4.84 10.79 13.04
CA LEU A 152 -3.78 10.39 12.11
C LEU A 152 -3.71 11.30 10.89
N VAL A 153 -2.57 11.24 10.22
CA VAL A 153 -2.38 11.77 8.87
C VAL A 153 -2.25 10.59 7.91
N PHE A 154 -2.92 10.66 6.74
CA PHE A 154 -2.88 9.60 5.72
C PHE A 154 -2.42 10.15 4.37
N ILE A 155 -1.43 9.49 3.75
CA ILE A 155 -0.90 9.82 2.41
C ILE A 155 -0.59 8.56 1.61
N GLU A 156 -0.34 8.71 0.30
CA GLU A 156 0.29 7.70 -0.55
C GLU A 156 1.71 8.13 -0.94
N THR A 157 2.62 7.20 -1.12
CA THR A 157 4.02 7.51 -1.51
C THR A 157 4.13 8.10 -2.90
N LEU A 158 3.29 7.62 -3.80
CA LEU A 158 3.09 8.12 -5.16
C LEU A 158 1.60 8.32 -5.38
N GLY A 159 1.21 9.53 -5.74
CA GLY A 159 -0.19 9.89 -5.94
C GLY A 159 -0.85 9.10 -7.07
N ASN A 160 -2.12 8.80 -6.92
CA ASN A 160 -2.91 8.12 -7.93
C ASN A 160 -3.88 9.13 -8.58
N PRO A 161 -3.86 9.33 -9.91
CA PRO A 161 -3.19 8.47 -10.91
C PRO A 161 -1.85 9.00 -11.46
N ASN A 162 -1.39 10.19 -11.07
CA ASN A 162 -0.34 10.94 -11.75
C ASN A 162 1.09 10.66 -11.24
N SER A 163 1.24 9.80 -10.23
CA SER A 163 2.52 9.48 -9.59
C SER A 163 3.26 10.71 -9.02
N ASP A 164 2.52 11.73 -8.58
CA ASP A 164 3.09 12.87 -7.87
C ASP A 164 3.80 12.39 -6.60
N THR A 165 4.99 12.95 -6.35
CA THR A 165 5.80 12.61 -5.17
C THR A 165 5.53 13.59 -4.04
N VAL A 166 5.23 13.09 -2.85
CA VAL A 166 4.99 13.90 -1.63
C VAL A 166 6.23 13.98 -0.76
N ASP A 167 6.39 15.06 0.04
CA ASP A 167 7.50 15.14 1.00
C ASP A 167 7.15 14.37 2.29
N ILE A 168 7.43 13.06 2.27
CA ILE A 168 7.11 12.12 3.35
C ILE A 168 7.67 12.61 4.68
N GLU A 169 8.94 13.02 4.71
CA GLU A 169 9.64 13.44 5.93
C GLU A 169 9.06 14.75 6.51
N ALA A 170 8.73 15.71 5.65
CA ALA A 170 8.10 16.96 6.10
C ALA A 170 6.71 16.70 6.69
N ILE A 171 5.89 15.86 6.05
CA ILE A 171 4.55 15.51 6.53
C ILE A 171 4.63 14.68 7.83
N ALA A 172 5.57 13.72 7.92
CA ALA A 172 5.82 12.96 9.15
C ALA A 172 6.18 13.88 10.34
N ASN A 173 7.08 14.83 10.11
CA ASN A 173 7.48 15.81 11.14
C ASN A 173 6.29 16.67 11.61
N ILE A 174 5.42 17.07 10.71
CA ILE A 174 4.18 17.79 11.05
C ILE A 174 3.27 16.90 11.91
N ALA A 175 2.99 15.69 11.48
CA ALA A 175 2.17 14.76 12.24
C ALA A 175 2.72 14.51 13.64
N HIS A 176 4.00 14.21 13.76
CA HIS A 176 4.66 13.94 15.05
C HIS A 176 4.69 15.16 15.99
N LYS A 177 4.85 16.37 15.45
CA LYS A 177 4.76 17.61 16.24
C LYS A 177 3.43 17.74 16.97
N HIS A 178 2.36 17.20 16.40
CA HIS A 178 1.02 17.15 16.99
C HIS A 178 0.70 15.85 17.74
N GLY A 179 1.68 14.94 17.90
CA GLY A 179 1.49 13.64 18.53
C GLY A 179 0.55 12.72 17.73
N LEU A 180 0.63 12.80 16.40
CA LEU A 180 -0.16 12.00 15.45
C LEU A 180 0.73 11.05 14.69
N PRO A 181 0.32 9.79 14.47
CA PRO A 181 1.04 8.89 13.57
C PRO A 181 0.78 9.24 12.10
N LEU A 182 1.81 9.01 11.26
CA LEU A 182 1.69 9.02 9.82
C LEU A 182 1.41 7.60 9.31
N VAL A 183 0.25 7.42 8.67
CA VAL A 183 -0.14 6.21 7.94
C VAL A 183 0.08 6.45 6.45
N ILE A 184 0.83 5.58 5.79
CA ILE A 184 1.16 5.75 4.38
C ILE A 184 0.83 4.49 3.57
N ASP A 185 0.14 4.67 2.45
CA ASP A 185 -0.03 3.60 1.47
C ASP A 185 1.18 3.57 0.51
N ASN A 186 1.96 2.49 0.61
CA ASN A 186 3.16 2.28 -0.19
C ASN A 186 2.92 1.28 -1.34
N THR A 187 1.68 1.11 -1.76
CA THR A 187 1.34 0.16 -2.83
C THR A 187 2.09 0.44 -4.12
N PHE A 188 2.21 1.71 -4.54
CA PHE A 188 2.91 2.09 -5.78
C PHE A 188 4.42 2.18 -5.60
N GLY A 189 4.88 2.65 -4.44
CA GLY A 189 6.31 2.75 -4.12
C GLY A 189 6.97 1.40 -3.94
N THR A 190 6.28 0.42 -3.40
CA THR A 190 6.82 -0.87 -2.95
C THR A 190 7.98 -0.75 -1.97
N PRO A 191 8.27 -1.74 -1.14
CA PRO A 191 9.43 -1.69 -0.26
C PRO A 191 10.78 -1.74 -1.00
N TYR A 192 10.76 -2.01 -2.31
CA TYR A 192 11.95 -2.02 -3.15
C TYR A 192 12.38 -0.62 -3.61
N LEU A 193 11.42 0.24 -3.98
CA LEU A 193 11.73 1.59 -4.46
C LEU A 193 11.88 2.59 -3.31
N VAL A 194 11.03 2.49 -2.29
CA VAL A 194 11.03 3.38 -1.12
C VAL A 194 10.55 2.65 0.13
N ARG A 195 11.19 2.95 1.26
CA ARG A 195 10.78 2.51 2.59
C ARG A 195 10.33 3.72 3.41
N PRO A 196 9.04 4.01 3.46
CA PRO A 196 8.53 5.21 4.14
C PRO A 196 8.91 5.27 5.63
N ILE A 197 9.10 4.13 6.29
CA ILE A 197 9.53 4.02 7.69
C ILE A 197 10.90 4.69 7.93
N GLU A 198 11.76 4.73 6.91
CA GLU A 198 13.07 5.41 6.99
C GLU A 198 12.92 6.93 7.00
N TYR A 199 11.76 7.44 6.58
CA TYR A 199 11.42 8.87 6.49
C TYR A 199 10.34 9.30 7.48
N GLY A 200 10.04 8.48 8.49
CA GLY A 200 9.16 8.83 9.60
C GLY A 200 7.73 8.30 9.51
N ALA A 201 7.39 7.44 8.55
CA ALA A 201 6.10 6.76 8.58
C ALA A 201 6.04 5.79 9.77
N ASP A 202 4.89 5.77 10.45
CA ASP A 202 4.64 4.92 11.62
C ASP A 202 3.93 3.64 11.23
N VAL A 203 3.07 3.72 10.21
CA VAL A 203 2.31 2.60 9.68
C VAL A 203 2.36 2.63 8.17
N VAL A 204 2.68 1.50 7.56
CA VAL A 204 2.67 1.33 6.11
C VAL A 204 1.60 0.32 5.72
N VAL A 205 0.74 0.67 4.76
CA VAL A 205 -0.24 -0.26 4.20
C VAL A 205 0.08 -0.57 2.74
N HIS A 206 -0.32 -1.76 2.31
CA HIS A 206 -0.24 -2.17 0.90
C HIS A 206 -1.50 -2.89 0.47
N SER A 207 -1.93 -2.63 -0.75
CA SER A 207 -2.67 -3.60 -1.52
C SER A 207 -1.69 -4.64 -2.07
N ALA A 208 -1.57 -5.79 -1.39
CA ALA A 208 -0.70 -6.88 -1.84
C ALA A 208 -1.13 -7.44 -3.22
N THR A 209 -2.36 -7.20 -3.61
CA THR A 209 -2.95 -7.47 -4.94
C THR A 209 -2.10 -6.93 -6.09
N LYS A 210 -1.42 -5.79 -5.87
CA LYS A 210 -0.69 -5.03 -6.89
C LYS A 210 0.73 -5.58 -7.08
N PHE A 211 1.77 -4.80 -6.93
CA PHE A 211 3.16 -5.22 -7.15
C PHE A 211 3.61 -6.45 -6.34
N ILE A 212 3.13 -6.61 -5.11
CA ILE A 212 3.50 -7.76 -4.27
C ILE A 212 3.08 -9.07 -4.94
N GLY A 213 1.82 -9.20 -5.34
CA GLY A 213 1.35 -10.36 -6.12
C GLY A 213 1.85 -10.33 -7.56
N GLY A 214 1.71 -9.18 -8.21
CA GLY A 214 2.26 -8.84 -9.52
C GLY A 214 1.66 -9.53 -10.74
N HIS A 215 0.67 -10.43 -10.57
CA HIS A 215 0.16 -11.27 -11.66
C HIS A 215 -1.37 -11.19 -11.83
N GLY A 216 -2.05 -10.30 -11.08
CA GLY A 216 -3.50 -10.16 -11.13
C GLY A 216 -4.30 -11.40 -10.68
N THR A 217 -3.67 -12.33 -9.95
CA THR A 217 -4.24 -13.65 -9.63
C THR A 217 -4.90 -13.73 -8.27
N THR A 218 -4.58 -12.81 -7.33
CA THR A 218 -5.08 -12.89 -5.96
C THR A 218 -5.24 -11.51 -5.32
N ILE A 219 -6.19 -11.41 -4.41
CA ILE A 219 -6.49 -10.20 -3.66
C ILE A 219 -5.98 -10.35 -2.23
N GLY A 220 -5.35 -9.30 -1.70
CA GLY A 220 -4.91 -9.24 -0.32
C GLY A 220 -4.40 -7.86 0.05
N GLY A 221 -4.20 -7.65 1.33
CA GLY A 221 -3.62 -6.44 1.89
C GLY A 221 -2.67 -6.77 3.03
N VAL A 222 -1.86 -5.81 3.41
CA VAL A 222 -0.97 -5.93 4.55
C VAL A 222 -0.79 -4.58 5.24
N ILE A 223 -0.67 -4.62 6.56
CA ILE A 223 -0.37 -3.48 7.44
C ILE A 223 0.97 -3.75 8.09
N VAL A 224 1.92 -2.85 7.96
CA VAL A 224 3.25 -2.94 8.59
C VAL A 224 3.36 -1.89 9.68
N ASP A 225 3.75 -2.32 10.87
CA ASP A 225 3.99 -1.47 12.05
C ASP A 225 5.48 -1.11 12.11
N ALA A 226 5.80 0.17 12.10
CA ALA A 226 7.18 0.63 12.26
C ALA A 226 7.72 0.38 13.68
N GLY A 227 6.83 0.29 14.68
CA GLY A 227 7.18 0.11 16.08
C GLY A 227 7.90 1.30 16.72
N LYS A 228 7.78 2.50 16.12
CA LYS A 228 8.52 3.70 16.53
C LYS A 228 7.66 4.74 17.23
N PHE A 229 6.35 4.75 17.00
CA PHE A 229 5.46 5.74 17.60
C PHE A 229 5.26 5.44 19.09
N ASP A 230 5.47 6.45 19.93
CA ASP A 230 5.30 6.33 21.38
C ASP A 230 3.83 6.49 21.78
N TRP A 231 3.08 5.39 21.73
CA TRP A 231 1.66 5.37 22.11
C TRP A 231 1.44 5.80 23.56
N ALA A 232 2.38 5.46 24.45
CA ALA A 232 2.27 5.79 25.87
C ALA A 232 2.42 7.29 26.15
N ALA A 233 3.27 7.98 25.40
CA ALA A 233 3.41 9.44 25.48
C ALA A 233 2.14 10.19 25.01
N HIS A 234 1.29 9.53 24.23
CA HIS A 234 0.06 10.10 23.68
C HIS A 234 -1.20 9.31 24.12
N ALA A 235 -1.20 8.83 25.38
CA ALA A 235 -2.29 8.02 25.95
C ALA A 235 -3.65 8.73 25.93
N ASP A 236 -3.68 10.04 26.03
CA ASP A 236 -4.87 10.88 25.93
C ASP A 236 -5.53 10.80 24.54
N LYS A 237 -4.74 10.65 23.50
CA LYS A 237 -5.22 10.51 22.12
C LYS A 237 -5.54 9.05 21.75
N PHE A 238 -4.79 8.09 22.32
CA PHE A 238 -4.84 6.65 21.98
C PHE A 238 -5.05 5.74 23.19
N PRO A 239 -6.08 5.99 24.03
CA PRO A 239 -6.32 5.17 25.23
C PRO A 239 -6.53 3.69 24.90
N GLN A 240 -7.09 3.36 23.72
CA GLN A 240 -7.33 1.99 23.26
C GLN A 240 -6.06 1.15 23.09
N LEU A 241 -4.89 1.77 22.94
CA LEU A 241 -3.60 1.09 22.86
C LEU A 241 -2.88 1.04 24.21
N VAL A 242 -3.19 1.96 25.13
CA VAL A 242 -2.46 2.14 26.39
C VAL A 242 -3.22 1.58 27.59
N GLU A 243 -4.53 1.74 27.63
CA GLU A 243 -5.36 1.23 28.73
C GLU A 243 -5.59 -0.29 28.61
N PRO A 244 -5.83 -0.98 29.76
CA PRO A 244 -6.19 -2.39 29.76
C PRO A 244 -7.45 -2.68 28.92
N ASN A 245 -7.35 -3.54 27.93
CA ASN A 245 -8.47 -3.86 27.05
C ASN A 245 -9.39 -4.91 27.67
N PRO A 246 -10.67 -4.59 27.95
CA PRO A 246 -11.59 -5.51 28.61
C PRO A 246 -11.98 -6.72 27.76
N SER A 247 -11.92 -6.60 26.41
CA SER A 247 -12.26 -7.70 25.50
C SER A 247 -11.06 -8.61 25.20
N TYR A 248 -9.86 -8.29 25.73
CA TYR A 248 -8.65 -9.06 25.50
C TYR A 248 -7.84 -9.21 26.79
N HIS A 249 -8.41 -9.89 27.78
CA HIS A 249 -7.80 -10.27 29.07
C HIS A 249 -7.18 -9.10 29.86
N GLY A 250 -7.59 -7.84 29.62
CA GLY A 250 -7.01 -6.67 30.28
C GLY A 250 -5.61 -6.30 29.76
N VAL A 251 -5.21 -6.79 28.60
CA VAL A 251 -3.92 -6.45 27.98
C VAL A 251 -3.87 -4.95 27.63
N SER A 252 -2.81 -4.28 28.04
CA SER A 252 -2.39 -2.97 27.55
C SER A 252 -1.41 -3.19 26.39
N PHE A 253 -1.85 -2.95 25.17
CA PHE A 253 -1.03 -3.29 24.00
C PHE A 253 0.32 -2.56 24.00
N ALA A 254 0.35 -1.25 24.30
CA ALA A 254 1.59 -0.49 24.37
C ALA A 254 2.55 -1.02 25.45
N LYS A 255 2.03 -1.41 26.63
CA LYS A 255 2.84 -1.86 27.75
C LYS A 255 3.25 -3.34 27.64
N ASP A 256 2.29 -4.21 27.30
CA ASP A 256 2.48 -5.66 27.41
C ASP A 256 3.05 -6.26 26.10
N VAL A 257 2.82 -5.61 24.95
CA VAL A 257 3.32 -6.03 23.62
C VAL A 257 4.51 -5.18 23.18
N GLY A 258 4.56 -3.89 23.54
CA GLY A 258 5.65 -3.00 23.19
C GLY A 258 5.60 -2.55 21.72
N ALA A 259 6.71 -2.68 21.00
CA ALA A 259 6.88 -2.12 19.66
C ALA A 259 5.81 -2.57 18.63
N ALA A 260 5.28 -3.79 18.75
CA ALA A 260 4.24 -4.31 17.85
C ALA A 260 2.81 -4.05 18.35
N ALA A 261 2.62 -3.11 19.28
CA ALA A 261 1.33 -2.81 19.91
C ALA A 261 0.22 -2.54 18.92
N TYR A 262 0.51 -1.72 17.91
CA TYR A 262 -0.46 -1.27 16.93
C TYR A 262 -1.03 -2.43 16.11
N VAL A 263 -0.17 -3.21 15.48
CA VAL A 263 -0.60 -4.32 14.61
C VAL A 263 -1.18 -5.48 15.43
N THR A 264 -0.69 -5.69 16.66
CA THR A 264 -1.23 -6.73 17.57
C THR A 264 -2.65 -6.40 17.99
N ARG A 265 -2.95 -5.12 18.26
CA ARG A 265 -4.33 -4.71 18.57
C ARG A 265 -5.25 -4.96 17.39
N ILE A 266 -4.82 -4.63 16.16
CA ILE A 266 -5.64 -4.92 14.97
C ILE A 266 -5.95 -6.43 14.89
N ARG A 267 -4.94 -7.29 15.06
CA ARG A 267 -5.12 -8.76 15.06
C ARG A 267 -6.09 -9.23 16.15
N ALA A 268 -5.88 -8.75 17.38
CA ALA A 268 -6.61 -9.21 18.56
C ALA A 268 -8.07 -8.71 18.62
N ILE A 269 -8.36 -7.57 18.02
CA ILE A 269 -9.66 -6.90 18.05
C ILE A 269 -10.32 -6.90 16.66
N LEU A 270 -9.79 -6.11 15.71
CA LEU A 270 -10.48 -5.89 14.42
C LEU A 270 -10.51 -7.16 13.57
N LEU A 271 -9.38 -7.82 13.38
CA LEU A 271 -9.34 -9.06 12.60
C LEU A 271 -10.15 -10.18 13.24
N ARG A 272 -10.09 -10.30 14.58
CA ARG A 272 -10.87 -11.27 15.33
C ARG A 272 -12.38 -11.07 15.13
N ASP A 273 -12.86 -9.83 15.22
CA ASP A 273 -14.27 -9.51 15.34
C ASP A 273 -14.91 -9.18 13.97
N GLU A 274 -14.21 -8.51 13.07
CA GLU A 274 -14.69 -8.16 11.71
C GLU A 274 -14.31 -9.18 10.62
N GLY A 275 -13.23 -9.95 10.83
CA GLY A 275 -12.98 -11.19 10.11
C GLY A 275 -12.36 -11.09 8.73
N ALA A 276 -11.73 -9.96 8.32
CA ALA A 276 -11.08 -9.81 7.01
C ALA A 276 -9.76 -10.59 6.92
N THR A 277 -9.79 -11.90 7.17
CA THR A 277 -8.61 -12.78 7.18
C THR A 277 -8.13 -13.12 5.78
N LEU A 278 -6.81 -13.22 5.61
CA LEU A 278 -6.18 -13.68 4.36
C LEU A 278 -6.14 -15.21 4.31
N SER A 279 -6.43 -15.79 3.15
CA SER A 279 -6.26 -17.23 2.91
C SER A 279 -4.77 -17.63 2.95
N PRO A 280 -4.39 -18.77 3.57
CA PRO A 280 -3.03 -19.31 3.50
C PRO A 280 -2.55 -19.56 2.06
N PHE A 281 -3.42 -19.93 1.16
CA PHE A 281 -3.10 -20.08 -0.26
C PHE A 281 -2.75 -18.72 -0.90
N HIS A 282 -3.47 -17.64 -0.57
CA HIS A 282 -3.11 -16.30 -1.03
C HIS A 282 -1.78 -15.83 -0.43
N SER A 283 -1.52 -16.14 0.86
CA SER A 283 -0.24 -15.85 1.50
C SER A 283 0.92 -16.53 0.78
N PHE A 284 0.75 -17.78 0.35
CA PHE A 284 1.73 -18.51 -0.44
C PHE A 284 2.00 -17.83 -1.81
N ILE A 285 0.95 -17.39 -2.52
CA ILE A 285 1.10 -16.66 -3.78
C ILE A 285 1.86 -15.35 -3.56
N PHE A 286 1.56 -14.61 -2.50
CA PHE A 286 2.27 -13.38 -2.19
C PHE A 286 3.73 -13.62 -1.80
N LEU A 287 4.04 -14.72 -1.12
CA LEU A 287 5.42 -15.12 -0.85
C LEU A 287 6.21 -15.31 -2.16
N GLN A 288 5.64 -16.04 -3.12
CA GLN A 288 6.27 -16.20 -4.44
C GLN A 288 6.42 -14.86 -5.17
N GLY A 289 5.43 -13.97 -5.05
CA GLY A 289 5.50 -12.63 -5.60
C GLY A 289 6.62 -11.77 -4.98
N LEU A 290 6.81 -11.85 -3.65
CA LEU A 290 7.89 -11.14 -2.96
C LEU A 290 9.27 -11.61 -3.38
N GLU A 291 9.45 -12.91 -3.64
CA GLU A 291 10.74 -13.49 -4.04
C GLU A 291 11.28 -12.90 -5.35
N THR A 292 10.41 -12.41 -6.22
CA THR A 292 10.78 -11.79 -7.52
C THR A 292 10.41 -10.31 -7.61
N LEU A 293 10.02 -9.67 -6.50
CA LEU A 293 9.53 -8.29 -6.52
C LEU A 293 10.56 -7.32 -7.10
N SER A 294 11.81 -7.39 -6.64
CA SER A 294 12.89 -6.50 -7.13
C SER A 294 13.11 -6.66 -8.63
N LEU A 295 13.19 -7.89 -9.13
CA LEU A 295 13.40 -8.19 -10.55
C LEU A 295 12.29 -7.65 -11.44
N ARG A 296 11.03 -7.77 -10.99
CA ARG A 296 9.87 -7.28 -11.74
C ARG A 296 9.80 -5.75 -11.72
N VAL A 297 9.93 -5.16 -10.54
CA VAL A 297 9.84 -3.70 -10.38
C VAL A 297 10.98 -3.00 -11.12
N GLU A 298 12.20 -3.53 -11.06
CA GLU A 298 13.35 -2.98 -11.80
C GLU A 298 13.08 -2.98 -13.31
N ARG A 299 12.61 -4.10 -13.87
CA ARG A 299 12.24 -4.19 -15.29
C ARG A 299 11.08 -3.27 -15.65
N GLN A 300 10.04 -3.19 -14.80
CA GLN A 300 8.90 -2.31 -15.02
C GLN A 300 9.32 -0.83 -15.02
N VAL A 301 10.18 -0.42 -14.09
CA VAL A 301 10.74 0.94 -14.04
C VAL A 301 11.58 1.24 -15.28
N GLU A 302 12.48 0.33 -15.67
CA GLU A 302 13.29 0.49 -16.88
C GLU A 302 12.42 0.70 -18.13
N ASN A 303 11.40 -0.15 -18.30
CA ASN A 303 10.46 -0.01 -19.41
C ASN A 303 9.69 1.31 -19.32
N THR A 304 9.22 1.67 -18.13
CA THR A 304 8.46 2.92 -17.91
C THR A 304 9.23 4.15 -18.31
N LEU A 305 10.49 4.26 -17.92
CA LEU A 305 11.31 5.43 -18.26
C LEU A 305 11.50 5.57 -19.79
N LYS A 306 11.64 4.46 -20.51
CA LYS A 306 11.71 4.46 -21.97
C LYS A 306 10.37 4.85 -22.62
N VAL A 307 9.25 4.38 -22.07
CA VAL A 307 7.91 4.77 -22.53
C VAL A 307 7.64 6.25 -22.23
N VAL A 308 8.01 6.74 -21.05
CA VAL A 308 7.91 8.16 -20.69
C VAL A 308 8.71 9.03 -21.67
N GLU A 309 9.95 8.65 -22.00
CA GLU A 309 10.78 9.34 -22.97
C GLU A 309 10.13 9.34 -24.37
N PHE A 310 9.62 8.20 -24.82
CA PHE A 310 8.91 8.07 -26.09
C PHE A 310 7.69 9.00 -26.15
N LEU A 311 6.84 8.96 -25.13
CA LEU A 311 5.61 9.76 -25.07
C LEU A 311 5.91 11.26 -24.94
N ASN A 312 6.89 11.64 -24.13
CA ASN A 312 7.25 13.04 -23.92
C ASN A 312 7.78 13.72 -25.20
N ASN A 313 8.32 12.94 -26.14
CA ASN A 313 8.79 13.42 -27.44
C ASN A 313 7.76 13.21 -28.57
N HIS A 314 6.59 12.60 -28.30
CA HIS A 314 5.63 12.23 -29.32
C HIS A 314 4.76 13.43 -29.74
N PRO A 315 4.60 13.75 -31.05
CA PRO A 315 3.90 14.96 -31.52
C PRO A 315 2.41 15.02 -31.15
N GLN A 316 1.76 13.87 -30.93
CA GLN A 316 0.35 13.79 -30.51
C GLN A 316 0.15 13.76 -28.99
N VAL A 317 1.20 13.80 -28.18
CA VAL A 317 1.14 13.90 -26.73
C VAL A 317 1.21 15.35 -26.31
N GLU A 318 0.32 15.78 -25.43
CA GLU A 318 0.27 17.11 -24.85
C GLU A 318 1.16 17.19 -23.61
N LYS A 319 1.03 16.25 -22.70
CA LYS A 319 1.78 16.19 -21.44
C LYS A 319 1.93 14.75 -20.93
N VAL A 320 3.03 14.50 -20.26
CA VAL A 320 3.26 13.25 -19.50
C VAL A 320 3.36 13.59 -18.02
N HIS A 321 2.55 12.94 -17.20
CA HIS A 321 2.57 13.08 -15.74
C HIS A 321 3.40 11.96 -15.11
N HIS A 322 4.71 12.17 -15.08
CA HIS A 322 5.65 11.29 -14.39
C HIS A 322 6.74 12.14 -13.74
N PRO A 323 7.15 11.86 -12.50
CA PRO A 323 8.09 12.73 -11.77
C PRO A 323 9.46 12.88 -12.45
N SER A 324 9.88 11.91 -13.28
CA SER A 324 11.15 12.00 -14.01
C SER A 324 11.18 13.09 -15.09
N VAL A 325 10.03 13.54 -15.57
CA VAL A 325 9.89 14.58 -16.61
C VAL A 325 9.10 15.79 -16.13
N SER A 326 8.90 15.91 -14.83
CA SER A 326 8.20 17.06 -14.23
C SER A 326 9.00 18.35 -14.43
N ASP A 327 8.33 19.44 -14.79
CA ASP A 327 8.91 20.78 -14.85
C ASP A 327 9.01 21.45 -13.47
N ASP A 328 8.35 20.88 -12.44
CA ASP A 328 8.40 21.38 -11.08
C ASP A 328 9.72 20.96 -10.41
N PRO A 329 10.58 21.92 -10.00
CA PRO A 329 11.84 21.63 -9.33
C PRO A 329 11.67 20.87 -8.02
N GLU A 330 10.56 21.07 -7.30
CA GLU A 330 10.28 20.37 -6.05
C GLU A 330 9.95 18.90 -6.32
N GLN A 331 9.12 18.60 -7.32
CA GLN A 331 8.86 17.21 -7.74
C GLN A 331 10.15 16.51 -8.16
N GLN A 332 11.04 17.17 -8.88
CA GLN A 332 12.35 16.62 -9.25
C GLN A 332 13.23 16.36 -8.01
N ARG A 333 13.22 17.27 -7.03
CA ARG A 333 13.95 17.11 -5.78
C ARG A 333 13.46 15.92 -4.98
N LEU A 334 12.14 15.81 -4.80
CA LEU A 334 11.49 14.74 -4.05
C LEU A 334 11.69 13.39 -4.74
N TYR A 335 11.54 13.35 -6.06
CA TYR A 335 11.79 12.15 -6.85
C TYR A 335 13.22 11.62 -6.65
N LYS A 336 14.22 12.48 -6.75
CA LYS A 336 15.63 12.10 -6.52
C LYS A 336 15.88 11.65 -5.07
N LYS A 337 15.19 12.26 -4.09
CA LYS A 337 15.33 11.94 -2.68
C LYS A 337 14.73 10.57 -2.34
N TYR A 338 13.50 10.31 -2.75
CA TYR A 338 12.74 9.15 -2.31
C TYR A 338 12.82 7.95 -3.26
N PHE A 339 13.07 8.20 -4.54
CA PHE A 339 13.03 7.18 -5.60
C PHE A 339 14.34 7.10 -6.40
N PRO A 340 15.49 6.84 -5.76
CA PRO A 340 16.77 6.74 -6.49
C PRO A 340 16.79 5.59 -7.50
N ASN A 341 15.93 4.57 -7.32
CA ASN A 341 15.77 3.42 -8.22
C ASN A 341 14.58 3.56 -9.17
N GLY A 342 13.97 4.74 -9.27
CA GLY A 342 12.82 5.05 -10.12
C GLY A 342 11.49 5.11 -9.38
N GLY A 343 10.49 5.77 -9.97
CA GLY A 343 9.20 6.11 -9.39
C GLY A 343 8.05 5.18 -9.79
N GLY A 344 8.29 3.90 -9.91
CA GLY A 344 7.24 2.92 -10.25
C GLY A 344 6.96 2.79 -11.74
N SER A 345 5.83 2.19 -12.09
CA SER A 345 5.47 1.88 -13.47
C SER A 345 4.05 2.33 -13.86
N ILE A 346 3.47 3.20 -13.05
CA ILE A 346 2.11 3.69 -13.25
C ILE A 346 2.18 5.20 -13.42
N PHE A 347 1.59 5.73 -14.47
CA PHE A 347 1.56 7.16 -14.75
C PHE A 347 0.43 7.50 -15.73
N THR A 348 0.18 8.79 -15.94
CA THR A 348 -0.78 9.27 -16.94
C THR A 348 -0.08 10.12 -18.01
N PHE A 349 -0.70 10.17 -19.17
CA PHE A 349 -0.38 11.16 -20.19
C PHE A 349 -1.66 11.72 -20.82
N GLU A 350 -1.55 12.90 -21.40
CA GLU A 350 -2.62 13.57 -22.11
C GLU A 350 -2.35 13.49 -23.61
N ILE A 351 -3.31 12.91 -24.37
CA ILE A 351 -3.25 12.93 -25.83
C ILE A 351 -3.80 14.27 -26.36
N LYS A 352 -3.18 14.86 -27.40
CA LYS A 352 -3.72 16.06 -28.03
C LYS A 352 -5.04 15.76 -28.72
N GLY A 353 -6.11 16.29 -28.17
CA GLY A 353 -7.47 16.09 -28.63
C GLY A 353 -8.47 16.06 -27.48
N ASP A 354 -9.57 15.37 -27.71
CA ASP A 354 -10.67 15.25 -26.75
C ASP A 354 -10.78 13.85 -26.14
N GLU A 355 -11.81 13.64 -25.31
CA GLU A 355 -12.13 12.36 -24.71
C GLU A 355 -12.32 11.25 -25.75
N ARG A 356 -12.93 11.58 -26.89
CA ARG A 356 -13.17 10.59 -27.94
C ARG A 356 -11.87 10.06 -28.52
N LYS A 357 -10.92 10.95 -28.79
CA LYS A 357 -9.61 10.57 -29.30
C LYS A 357 -8.80 9.73 -28.30
N ALA A 358 -8.90 10.06 -27.00
CA ALA A 358 -8.28 9.23 -25.95
C ALA A 358 -8.84 7.81 -25.93
N LYS A 359 -10.15 7.66 -26.03
CA LYS A 359 -10.79 6.34 -26.10
C LYS A 359 -10.46 5.58 -27.39
N ASP A 360 -10.49 6.28 -28.54
CA ASP A 360 -10.10 5.67 -29.81
C ASP A 360 -8.65 5.17 -29.80
N PHE A 361 -7.73 5.91 -29.17
CA PHE A 361 -6.35 5.46 -28.95
C PHE A 361 -6.30 4.17 -28.13
N ILE A 362 -7.01 4.13 -27.00
CA ILE A 362 -7.07 2.95 -26.13
C ILE A 362 -7.64 1.74 -26.88
N ASP A 363 -8.70 1.94 -27.66
CA ASP A 363 -9.38 0.87 -28.40
C ASP A 363 -8.52 0.29 -29.54
N HIS A 364 -7.45 0.97 -29.97
CA HIS A 364 -6.50 0.50 -30.96
C HIS A 364 -5.25 -0.18 -30.38
N LEU A 365 -5.10 -0.20 -29.06
CA LEU A 365 -4.01 -0.96 -28.42
C LEU A 365 -4.28 -2.46 -28.53
N GLU A 366 -3.27 -3.24 -28.92
CA GLU A 366 -3.36 -4.69 -29.10
C GLU A 366 -2.67 -5.47 -27.98
N LEU A 367 -1.57 -4.92 -27.43
CA LEU A 367 -0.79 -5.52 -26.35
C LEU A 367 -1.36 -5.16 -24.96
N PHE A 368 -1.70 -3.89 -24.77
CA PHE A 368 -2.21 -3.40 -23.50
C PHE A 368 -3.62 -3.95 -23.21
N SER A 369 -3.83 -4.50 -22.02
CA SER A 369 -5.16 -4.91 -21.59
C SER A 369 -5.93 -3.74 -20.98
N LEU A 370 -7.14 -3.46 -21.49
CA LEU A 370 -8.05 -2.46 -20.95
C LEU A 370 -8.81 -3.05 -19.76
N LEU A 371 -8.45 -2.66 -18.54
CA LEU A 371 -9.06 -3.13 -17.30
C LEU A 371 -8.74 -2.25 -16.10
N ALA A 372 -9.55 -2.38 -15.04
CA ALA A 372 -9.39 -1.65 -13.78
C ALA A 372 -8.38 -2.33 -12.84
N ASN A 373 -7.12 -2.42 -13.24
CA ASN A 373 -6.02 -2.88 -12.39
C ASN A 373 -4.75 -2.09 -12.70
N VAL A 374 -3.69 -2.30 -11.93
CA VAL A 374 -2.35 -1.73 -12.11
C VAL A 374 -1.29 -2.69 -11.56
N ALA A 375 -0.02 -2.47 -11.89
CA ALA A 375 1.11 -3.19 -11.32
C ALA A 375 1.14 -4.70 -11.63
N ASP A 376 0.52 -5.10 -12.73
CA ASP A 376 0.65 -6.44 -13.28
C ASP A 376 1.99 -6.56 -14.06
N VAL A 377 2.48 -7.77 -14.24
CA VAL A 377 3.62 -8.05 -15.13
C VAL A 377 3.28 -7.78 -16.60
N LYS A 378 1.99 -7.69 -16.94
CA LYS A 378 1.48 -7.30 -18.26
C LYS A 378 1.14 -5.81 -18.28
N SER A 379 1.36 -5.17 -19.40
CA SER A 379 1.00 -3.77 -19.61
C SER A 379 -0.52 -3.58 -19.64
N LEU A 380 -1.00 -2.58 -18.88
CA LEU A 380 -2.43 -2.28 -18.71
C LEU A 380 -2.71 -0.83 -19.06
N VAL A 381 -3.93 -0.56 -19.50
CA VAL A 381 -4.42 0.77 -19.84
C VAL A 381 -5.83 1.00 -19.28
N ILE A 382 -6.15 2.25 -18.95
CA ILE A 382 -7.51 2.66 -18.63
C ILE A 382 -7.71 4.16 -18.92
N HIS A 383 -8.95 4.55 -19.20
CA HIS A 383 -9.37 5.95 -19.28
C HIS A 383 -9.92 6.40 -17.93
N PRO A 384 -9.14 7.11 -17.07
CA PRO A 384 -9.54 7.36 -15.69
C PRO A 384 -10.82 8.17 -15.56
N ALA A 385 -11.01 9.20 -16.38
CA ALA A 385 -12.16 10.11 -16.28
C ALA A 385 -13.54 9.44 -16.50
N THR A 386 -13.60 8.34 -17.26
CA THR A 386 -14.86 7.62 -17.51
C THR A 386 -14.96 6.24 -16.83
N THR A 387 -14.00 5.91 -15.95
CA THR A 387 -13.95 4.62 -15.25
C THR A 387 -13.65 4.79 -13.78
N THR A 388 -12.38 4.84 -13.38
CA THR A 388 -11.98 4.89 -11.96
C THR A 388 -12.36 6.17 -11.24
N HIS A 389 -12.70 7.25 -11.97
CA HIS A 389 -13.10 8.56 -11.46
C HIS A 389 -14.39 9.07 -12.13
N ALA A 390 -15.20 8.14 -12.64
CA ALA A 390 -16.43 8.48 -13.39
C ALA A 390 -17.50 9.22 -12.56
N GLU A 391 -17.41 9.16 -11.23
CA GLU A 391 -18.31 9.83 -10.30
C GLU A 391 -17.95 11.31 -10.09
N MET A 392 -16.75 11.74 -10.51
CA MET A 392 -16.29 13.12 -10.40
C MET A 392 -16.77 13.98 -11.57
N ASN A 393 -17.16 15.21 -11.28
CA ASN A 393 -17.39 16.22 -12.31
C ASN A 393 -16.07 16.80 -12.85
N ASP A 394 -16.11 17.65 -13.87
CA ASP A 394 -14.90 18.18 -14.51
C ASP A 394 -14.04 19.04 -13.58
N GLU A 395 -14.62 19.79 -12.64
CA GLU A 395 -13.88 20.59 -11.67
C GLU A 395 -13.14 19.68 -10.68
N GLU A 396 -13.80 18.63 -10.21
CA GLU A 396 -13.22 17.62 -9.32
C GLU A 396 -12.10 16.85 -10.02
N LEU A 397 -12.32 16.40 -11.27
CA LEU A 397 -11.29 15.74 -12.08
C LEU A 397 -10.05 16.62 -12.23
N ASN A 398 -10.25 17.89 -12.66
CA ASN A 398 -9.17 18.84 -12.84
C ASN A 398 -8.41 19.12 -11.53
N SER A 399 -9.11 19.13 -10.40
CA SER A 399 -8.49 19.36 -9.08
C SER A 399 -7.52 18.27 -8.65
N VAL A 400 -7.64 17.08 -9.23
CA VAL A 400 -6.72 15.93 -9.02
C VAL A 400 -5.83 15.66 -10.24
N GLY A 401 -5.79 16.59 -11.20
CA GLY A 401 -4.93 16.51 -12.37
C GLY A 401 -5.35 15.46 -13.40
N ILE A 402 -6.62 15.13 -13.47
CA ILE A 402 -7.22 14.24 -14.48
C ILE A 402 -8.01 15.10 -15.46
N TYR A 403 -7.75 14.93 -16.74
CA TYR A 403 -8.45 15.62 -17.83
C TYR A 403 -9.20 14.61 -18.71
N ARG A 404 -10.15 15.08 -19.53
CA ARG A 404 -10.94 14.22 -20.41
C ARG A 404 -10.11 13.50 -21.48
N ASN A 405 -8.92 14.00 -21.79
CA ASN A 405 -7.96 13.39 -22.70
C ASN A 405 -6.84 12.62 -21.98
N SER A 406 -6.96 12.39 -20.67
CA SER A 406 -5.96 11.65 -19.90
C SER A 406 -6.09 10.14 -20.08
N ILE A 407 -4.96 9.46 -20.24
CA ILE A 407 -4.85 8.00 -20.35
C ILE A 407 -3.89 7.53 -19.27
N ARG A 408 -4.28 6.53 -18.46
CA ARG A 408 -3.41 5.92 -17.46
C ARG A 408 -2.82 4.63 -17.99
N LEU A 409 -1.50 4.52 -17.91
CA LEU A 409 -0.74 3.31 -18.22
C LEU A 409 -0.20 2.67 -16.93
N SER A 410 -0.12 1.35 -16.95
CA SER A 410 0.64 0.54 -16.00
C SER A 410 1.55 -0.36 -16.82
N ILE A 411 2.84 -0.05 -16.82
CA ILE A 411 3.81 -0.70 -17.70
C ILE A 411 4.26 -2.03 -17.11
N GLY A 412 4.24 -3.06 -17.93
CA GLY A 412 4.63 -4.41 -17.59
C GLY A 412 6.10 -4.74 -17.86
N THR A 413 6.37 -6.03 -17.92
CA THR A 413 7.73 -6.58 -18.09
C THR A 413 8.01 -7.08 -19.50
N GLU A 414 7.12 -6.84 -20.46
CA GLU A 414 7.27 -7.22 -21.86
C GLU A 414 8.53 -6.60 -22.48
N HIS A 415 8.89 -7.05 -23.68
CA HIS A 415 10.00 -6.43 -24.41
C HIS A 415 9.65 -4.98 -24.76
N ILE A 416 10.55 -4.06 -24.51
CA ILE A 416 10.28 -2.62 -24.67
C ILE A 416 9.89 -2.22 -26.09
N ASP A 417 10.48 -2.87 -27.11
CA ASP A 417 10.17 -2.57 -28.52
C ASP A 417 8.73 -2.96 -28.86
N ASP A 418 8.19 -4.02 -28.23
CA ASP A 418 6.79 -4.44 -28.42
C ASP A 418 5.84 -3.44 -27.76
N ILE A 419 6.17 -2.96 -26.55
CA ILE A 419 5.38 -1.92 -25.85
C ILE A 419 5.35 -0.62 -26.69
N ILE A 420 6.50 -0.13 -27.14
CA ILE A 420 6.59 1.08 -27.96
C ILE A 420 5.94 0.87 -29.32
N GLY A 421 6.09 -0.32 -29.92
CA GLY A 421 5.44 -0.68 -31.17
C GLY A 421 3.92 -0.60 -31.11
N ASP A 422 3.33 -1.12 -30.02
CA ASP A 422 1.88 -1.07 -29.77
C ASP A 422 1.37 0.38 -29.58
N LEU A 423 2.07 1.17 -28.77
CA LEU A 423 1.76 2.60 -28.61
C LEU A 423 1.85 3.35 -29.94
N SER A 424 2.89 3.09 -30.75
CA SER A 424 3.11 3.76 -32.03
C SER A 424 2.00 3.46 -33.04
N GLN A 425 1.59 2.19 -33.18
CA GLN A 425 0.54 1.82 -34.11
C GLN A 425 -0.82 2.41 -33.68
N ALA A 426 -1.10 2.48 -32.37
CA ALA A 426 -2.33 3.11 -31.86
C ALA A 426 -2.35 4.63 -32.14
N PHE A 427 -1.21 5.34 -32.01
CA PHE A 427 -1.10 6.74 -32.43
C PHE A 427 -1.31 6.91 -33.94
N ASP A 428 -0.81 5.99 -34.76
CA ASP A 428 -0.98 6.04 -36.23
C ASP A 428 -2.46 5.86 -36.62
N ALA A 429 -3.20 5.06 -35.88
CA ALA A 429 -4.64 4.81 -36.11
C ALA A 429 -5.53 6.01 -35.79
N VAL A 430 -5.09 6.95 -34.93
CA VAL A 430 -5.88 8.11 -34.46
C VAL A 430 -5.33 9.46 -34.93
N LYS A 431 -4.60 9.48 -36.04
CA LYS A 431 -4.02 10.70 -36.66
C LYS A 431 -5.04 11.73 -37.08
#